data_ec9c998bbdee913ace0c2250ac496179
#
_entry.id   ec9c998bbdee913ace0c2250ac496179
#
_cell.length_a   1.000
_cell.length_b   1.000
_cell.length_c   1.000
_cell.angle_alpha   90.00
_cell.angle_beta   90.00
_cell.angle_gamma   90.00
#
_symmetry.space_group_name_H-M   'P 1'
#
loop_
_entity.id
_entity.type
_entity.pdbx_description
1 polymer ?
#
loop_
_entity_poly.entity_id
_entity_poly.type
_entity_poly.pdbx_seq_one_letter_code
_entity_poly.pdbx_strand_id
1 'polypeptide(L)'
;MKEVHMKRTSTKVIAAFLLGASVAGGVATAATSEPLGVKVCVDKRTQAIFLAGSNGCTTSRTALTLGAPTIDVKSIASLVTPTVVSIKVVAAAGSGSGSGWVYKSDRTSSFIVTNNHVIASAATSGVITVELLNGDTLPAQIVGRDIAYDLAVLKVNRGNLPTVTIGDSSKISVGESVVAIGSPLGLASTVTSGIVSALNRPVTTGTLGSESFVNAIQTDAAINPGNSGGALLDSQGRIIGVNSAIATLSSGGTSGSIGLGFSIPINEAKRVVDELIANGKSTRPVLGVFFDTTFTGTGAKIGRLSPNEGAEKAGIPAGSVITAIDGVKIADQVGAIVKIRSYAPGSTITVTVTLPTGGSQSFRVTLGTAPSN
;
A
#
# COMPACT_ATOMS: atom_id res chain seq x y z
N MET A 1 17.18 -46.28 -49.45
CA MET A 1 17.66 -44.89 -49.36
C MET A 1 16.58 -43.98 -49.90
N LYS A 2 15.87 -43.26 -49.02
CA LYS A 2 14.90 -42.20 -49.37
C LYS A 2 15.43 -40.93 -48.78
N GLU A 3 15.85 -40.01 -49.64
CA GLU A 3 16.27 -38.66 -49.26
C GLU A 3 15.06 -37.87 -48.79
N VAL A 4 15.22 -37.25 -47.60
CA VAL A 4 14.22 -36.34 -47.04
C VAL A 4 14.52 -34.93 -47.55
N HIS A 5 13.65 -34.40 -48.37
CA HIS A 5 13.66 -33.00 -48.82
C HIS A 5 13.26 -32.09 -47.67
N MET A 6 14.21 -31.42 -47.08
CA MET A 6 13.99 -30.39 -46.06
C MET A 6 13.70 -29.04 -46.76
N LYS A 7 12.46 -28.58 -46.66
CA LYS A 7 11.99 -27.35 -47.29
C LYS A 7 12.71 -26.12 -46.75
N ARG A 8 13.28 -25.32 -47.65
CA ARG A 8 13.92 -24.02 -47.45
C ARG A 8 12.90 -22.93 -47.04
N THR A 9 12.46 -22.89 -45.79
CA THR A 9 11.57 -21.82 -45.29
C THR A 9 12.15 -21.05 -44.13
N SER A 10 13.24 -21.48 -43.52
CA SER A 10 13.82 -20.86 -42.34
C SER A 10 14.80 -19.69 -42.61
N THR A 11 15.33 -19.58 -43.82
CA THR A 11 16.38 -18.57 -44.11
C THR A 11 15.85 -17.17 -44.40
N LYS A 12 14.58 -17.03 -44.76
CA LYS A 12 14.00 -15.70 -45.06
C LYS A 12 13.52 -14.94 -43.80
N VAL A 13 13.22 -15.62 -42.71
CA VAL A 13 12.78 -15.02 -41.46
C VAL A 13 13.96 -14.46 -40.67
N ILE A 14 15.12 -15.09 -40.72
CA ILE A 14 16.35 -14.65 -40.05
C ILE A 14 16.96 -13.43 -40.75
N ALA A 15 16.87 -13.33 -42.10
CA ALA A 15 17.37 -12.20 -42.85
C ALA A 15 16.55 -10.92 -42.62
N ALA A 16 15.23 -11.04 -42.35
CA ALA A 16 14.38 -9.85 -42.02
C ALA A 16 14.68 -9.28 -40.62
N PHE A 17 15.19 -10.11 -39.70
CA PHE A 17 15.55 -9.65 -38.33
C PHE A 17 16.91 -8.92 -38.28
N LEU A 18 17.84 -9.28 -39.20
CA LEU A 18 19.18 -8.67 -39.26
C LEU A 18 19.23 -7.39 -40.12
N LEU A 19 18.27 -7.17 -41.03
CA LEU A 19 18.21 -5.97 -41.85
C LEU A 19 17.47 -4.80 -41.14
N GLY A 20 16.73 -5.07 -40.06
CA GLY A 20 16.11 -4.03 -39.24
C GLY A 20 17.07 -3.31 -38.28
N ALA A 21 18.26 -3.85 -38.05
CA ALA A 21 19.22 -3.34 -37.07
C ALA A 21 20.29 -2.39 -37.63
N SER A 22 20.33 -2.16 -38.96
CA SER A 22 21.45 -1.45 -39.61
C SER A 22 21.12 -0.06 -40.17
N VAL A 23 19.99 0.54 -39.86
CA VAL A 23 19.61 1.91 -40.35
C VAL A 23 19.28 2.86 -39.19
N ALA A 24 20.04 2.82 -38.09
CA ALA A 24 19.99 3.87 -37.07
C ALA A 24 21.41 4.25 -36.59
N GLY A 25 22.27 4.57 -37.56
CA GLY A 25 23.51 5.29 -37.28
C GLY A 25 23.30 6.78 -37.49
N GLY A 26 22.84 7.53 -36.47
CA GLY A 26 22.69 8.97 -36.54
C GLY A 26 22.55 9.56 -35.15
N VAL A 27 23.64 10.22 -34.71
CA VAL A 27 23.74 11.18 -33.61
C VAL A 27 23.17 10.74 -32.26
N ALA A 28 24.02 10.24 -31.40
CA ALA A 28 23.76 10.06 -29.98
C ALA A 28 23.64 11.41 -29.28
N THR A 29 22.44 11.95 -29.18
CA THR A 29 22.08 12.80 -28.06
C THR A 29 21.72 11.85 -26.93
N ALA A 30 22.25 12.08 -25.73
CA ALA A 30 21.90 11.33 -24.52
C ALA A 30 20.41 11.52 -24.22
N ALA A 31 19.56 10.71 -24.86
CA ALA A 31 18.18 10.53 -24.47
C ALA A 31 18.19 9.54 -23.31
N THR A 32 17.63 9.95 -22.20
CA THR A 32 17.24 9.06 -21.12
C THR A 32 16.49 7.87 -21.74
N SER A 33 17.11 6.70 -21.69
CA SER A 33 16.53 5.48 -22.25
C SER A 33 15.26 5.13 -21.52
N GLU A 34 14.12 5.49 -22.09
CA GLU A 34 12.87 4.84 -21.71
C GLU A 34 13.01 3.34 -22.01
N PRO A 35 12.63 2.47 -21.09
CA PRO A 35 12.75 1.03 -21.30
C PRO A 35 11.84 0.62 -22.44
N LEU A 36 12.45 0.07 -23.48
CA LEU A 36 11.87 -0.25 -24.77
C LEU A 36 10.92 -1.47 -24.70
N GLY A 37 9.68 -1.24 -24.25
CA GLY A 37 8.61 -2.19 -24.51
C GLY A 37 8.07 -2.04 -25.94
N VAL A 38 7.76 -3.14 -26.59
CA VAL A 38 7.13 -3.13 -27.92
C VAL A 38 5.64 -2.86 -27.73
N LYS A 39 5.17 -1.68 -28.18
CA LYS A 39 3.74 -1.35 -28.20
C LYS A 39 3.03 -2.22 -29.24
N VAL A 40 2.04 -2.97 -28.80
CA VAL A 40 1.21 -3.83 -29.64
C VAL A 40 -0.27 -3.51 -29.43
N CYS A 41 -1.07 -3.89 -30.42
CA CYS A 41 -2.52 -3.80 -30.37
C CYS A 41 -3.09 -5.23 -30.34
N VAL A 42 -3.87 -5.55 -29.32
CA VAL A 42 -4.55 -6.86 -29.20
C VAL A 42 -5.99 -6.73 -29.67
N ASP A 43 -6.38 -7.49 -30.66
CA ASP A 43 -7.76 -7.52 -31.16
C ASP A 43 -8.70 -8.10 -30.07
N LYS A 44 -9.77 -7.35 -29.76
CA LYS A 44 -10.69 -7.69 -28.65
C LYS A 44 -11.46 -9.01 -28.88
N ARG A 45 -11.69 -9.38 -30.13
CA ARG A 45 -12.46 -10.57 -30.50
C ARG A 45 -11.60 -11.78 -30.76
N THR A 46 -10.52 -11.59 -31.53
CA THR A 46 -9.68 -12.73 -31.97
C THR A 46 -8.46 -12.96 -31.10
N GLN A 47 -8.15 -12.01 -30.19
CA GLN A 47 -6.92 -11.99 -29.38
C GLN A 47 -5.63 -11.95 -30.21
N ALA A 48 -5.72 -11.67 -31.51
CA ALA A 48 -4.55 -11.52 -32.38
C ALA A 48 -3.75 -10.27 -32.00
N ILE A 49 -2.42 -10.40 -32.00
CA ILE A 49 -1.49 -9.33 -31.63
C ILE A 49 -0.92 -8.70 -32.90
N PHE A 50 -0.95 -7.39 -32.97
CA PHE A 50 -0.41 -6.58 -34.07
C PHE A 50 0.56 -5.54 -33.50
N LEU A 51 1.60 -5.17 -34.21
CA LEU A 51 2.42 -4.01 -33.83
C LEU A 51 1.58 -2.74 -33.84
N ALA A 52 1.75 -1.91 -32.82
CA ALA A 52 1.10 -0.61 -32.78
C ALA A 52 1.71 0.32 -33.85
N GLY A 53 0.88 0.93 -34.68
CA GLY A 53 1.32 1.96 -35.62
C GLY A 53 1.57 3.30 -34.92
N SER A 54 2.08 4.29 -35.64
CA SER A 54 2.33 5.67 -35.15
C SER A 54 1.08 6.33 -34.56
N ASN A 55 -0.11 5.96 -35.04
CA ASN A 55 -1.39 6.49 -34.59
C ASN A 55 -2.04 5.66 -33.46
N GLY A 56 -1.30 4.71 -32.85
CA GLY A 56 -1.82 3.84 -31.80
C GLY A 56 -2.73 2.72 -32.32
N CYS A 57 -3.60 2.22 -31.42
CA CYS A 57 -4.52 1.13 -31.71
C CYS A 57 -5.91 1.65 -32.11
N THR A 58 -6.56 0.93 -33.03
CA THR A 58 -7.97 1.20 -33.39
C THR A 58 -8.90 0.86 -32.21
N THR A 59 -10.13 1.36 -32.25
CA THR A 59 -11.15 1.15 -31.20
C THR A 59 -11.52 -0.33 -30.97
N SER A 60 -11.33 -1.19 -32.00
CA SER A 60 -11.52 -2.64 -31.91
C SER A 60 -10.38 -3.38 -31.23
N ARG A 61 -9.30 -2.69 -30.87
CA ARG A 61 -8.08 -3.26 -30.28
C ARG A 61 -7.72 -2.57 -28.98
N THR A 62 -7.13 -3.35 -28.06
CA THR A 62 -6.56 -2.83 -26.81
C THR A 62 -5.06 -2.64 -26.97
N ALA A 63 -4.54 -1.48 -26.57
CA ALA A 63 -3.09 -1.25 -26.55
C ALA A 63 -2.45 -2.07 -25.39
N LEU A 64 -1.33 -2.73 -25.70
CA LEU A 64 -0.51 -3.46 -24.71
C LEU A 64 0.95 -3.17 -25.03
N THR A 65 1.80 -3.11 -24.01
CA THR A 65 3.25 -3.01 -24.16
C THR A 65 3.88 -4.33 -23.76
N LEU A 66 4.48 -5.03 -24.74
CA LEU A 66 5.22 -6.26 -24.49
C LEU A 66 6.67 -5.93 -24.17
N GLY A 67 7.26 -6.63 -23.18
CA GLY A 67 8.61 -6.35 -22.73
C GLY A 67 8.70 -5.02 -22.00
N ALA A 68 7.62 -4.61 -21.28
CA ALA A 68 7.71 -3.53 -20.32
C ALA A 68 8.89 -3.80 -19.37
N PRO A 69 9.64 -2.77 -18.93
CA PRO A 69 10.84 -2.97 -18.15
C PRO A 69 10.50 -3.80 -16.92
N THR A 70 11.29 -4.81 -16.71
CA THR A 70 11.34 -5.46 -15.40
C THR A 70 11.77 -4.38 -14.40
N ILE A 71 11.03 -4.28 -13.28
CA ILE A 71 11.42 -3.40 -12.19
C ILE A 71 12.91 -3.59 -11.86
N ASP A 72 13.69 -2.52 -11.87
CA ASP A 72 15.10 -2.59 -11.47
C ASP A 72 15.22 -2.59 -9.95
N VAL A 73 14.95 -3.76 -9.36
CA VAL A 73 15.00 -3.99 -7.92
C VAL A 73 16.36 -3.59 -7.33
N LYS A 74 17.46 -3.82 -8.06
CA LYS A 74 18.81 -3.50 -7.59
C LYS A 74 19.00 -1.99 -7.45
N SER A 75 18.62 -1.21 -8.45
CA SER A 75 18.71 0.25 -8.40
C SER A 75 17.79 0.84 -7.33
N ILE A 76 16.56 0.35 -7.22
CA ILE A 76 15.62 0.77 -6.17
C ILE A 76 16.18 0.45 -4.78
N ALA A 77 16.70 -0.77 -4.57
CA ALA A 77 17.30 -1.15 -3.31
C ALA A 77 18.48 -0.23 -2.96
N SER A 78 19.39 0.02 -3.90
CA SER A 78 20.55 0.91 -3.67
C SER A 78 20.13 2.34 -3.31
N LEU A 79 19.05 2.85 -3.92
CA LEU A 79 18.54 4.20 -3.68
C LEU A 79 17.83 4.32 -2.33
N VAL A 80 16.99 3.33 -1.97
CA VAL A 80 16.04 3.46 -0.88
C VAL A 80 16.52 2.82 0.42
N THR A 81 17.35 1.76 0.37
CA THR A 81 17.88 1.11 1.59
C THR A 81 18.51 2.08 2.59
N PRO A 82 19.27 3.12 2.18
CA PRO A 82 19.82 4.09 3.13
C PRO A 82 18.79 4.91 3.90
N THR A 83 17.53 4.94 3.44
CA THR A 83 16.43 5.65 4.10
C THR A 83 15.65 4.75 5.07
N VAL A 84 15.89 3.44 5.04
CA VAL A 84 15.20 2.44 5.89
C VAL A 84 16.07 2.13 7.09
N VAL A 85 15.44 1.99 8.25
CA VAL A 85 16.11 1.78 9.53
C VAL A 85 15.57 0.55 10.24
N SER A 86 16.39 -0.07 11.09
CA SER A 86 15.95 -1.07 12.05
C SER A 86 15.50 -0.37 13.34
N ILE A 87 14.42 -0.87 13.93
CA ILE A 87 13.90 -0.40 15.20
C ILE A 87 13.98 -1.55 16.21
N LYS A 88 14.67 -1.30 17.32
CA LYS A 88 14.76 -2.22 18.46
C LYS A 88 14.02 -1.62 19.64
N VAL A 89 13.22 -2.43 20.29
CA VAL A 89 12.41 -2.05 21.44
C VAL A 89 12.74 -2.96 22.62
N VAL A 90 13.03 -2.38 23.76
CA VAL A 90 13.23 -3.10 25.03
C VAL A 90 12.33 -2.48 26.08
N ALA A 91 11.43 -3.27 26.63
CA ALA A 91 10.50 -2.87 27.67
C ALA A 91 10.32 -3.99 28.70
N ALA A 92 9.74 -3.67 29.86
CA ALA A 92 9.45 -4.67 30.90
C ALA A 92 8.56 -5.81 30.39
N ALA A 93 7.66 -5.50 29.43
CA ALA A 93 6.78 -6.49 28.79
C ALA A 93 7.46 -7.37 27.73
N GLY A 94 8.75 -7.14 27.43
CA GLY A 94 9.51 -7.92 26.46
C GLY A 94 10.27 -7.04 25.45
N SER A 95 11.03 -7.70 24.61
CA SER A 95 11.78 -7.05 23.52
C SER A 95 11.08 -7.28 22.18
N GLY A 96 11.16 -6.32 21.27
CA GLY A 96 10.61 -6.40 19.93
C GLY A 96 11.54 -5.74 18.91
N SER A 97 11.30 -6.02 17.65
CA SER A 97 11.99 -5.35 16.54
C SER A 97 11.06 -5.14 15.35
N GLY A 98 11.40 -4.18 14.54
CA GLY A 98 10.72 -3.88 13.30
C GLY A 98 11.55 -2.94 12.44
N SER A 99 10.93 -2.39 11.45
CA SER A 99 11.52 -1.47 10.51
C SER A 99 10.89 -0.08 10.61
N GLY A 100 11.54 0.89 10.05
CA GLY A 100 11.02 2.22 9.80
C GLY A 100 11.71 2.85 8.61
N TRP A 101 11.28 4.04 8.24
CA TRP A 101 11.92 4.82 7.18
C TRP A 101 11.89 6.31 7.51
N VAL A 102 12.93 7.02 7.05
CA VAL A 102 13.10 8.45 7.32
C VAL A 102 12.13 9.24 6.45
N TYR A 103 11.14 9.85 7.10
CA TYR A 103 10.10 10.65 6.45
C TYR A 103 10.52 12.09 6.21
N LYS A 104 11.03 12.74 7.26
CA LYS A 104 11.54 14.11 7.22
C LYS A 104 12.85 14.19 8.00
N SER A 105 13.78 15.00 7.50
CA SER A 105 15.05 15.27 8.17
C SER A 105 15.41 16.74 8.00
N ASP A 106 15.78 17.39 9.08
CA ASP A 106 16.37 18.73 9.09
C ASP A 106 17.87 18.67 9.45
N ARG A 107 18.46 19.78 9.86
CA ARG A 107 19.89 19.84 10.23
C ARG A 107 20.20 19.14 11.54
N THR A 108 19.24 18.94 12.42
CA THR A 108 19.41 18.53 13.82
C THR A 108 18.68 17.24 14.17
N SER A 109 17.58 16.95 13.51
CA SER A 109 16.70 15.84 13.84
C SER A 109 16.06 15.20 12.62
N SER A 110 15.58 13.98 12.80
CA SER A 110 14.83 13.25 11.78
C SER A 110 13.59 12.59 12.37
N PHE A 111 12.54 12.54 11.57
CA PHE A 111 11.29 11.85 11.87
C PHE A 111 11.24 10.54 11.10
N ILE A 112 10.94 9.46 11.81
CA ILE A 112 10.91 8.09 11.29
C ILE A 112 9.50 7.56 11.43
N VAL A 113 8.95 7.01 10.36
CA VAL A 113 7.65 6.35 10.33
C VAL A 113 7.85 4.86 10.56
N THR A 114 6.95 4.28 11.36
CA THR A 114 6.89 2.84 11.64
C THR A 114 5.45 2.44 11.98
N ASN A 115 5.21 1.16 12.26
CA ASN A 115 3.94 0.72 12.80
C ASN A 115 3.83 0.95 14.32
N ASN A 116 2.61 1.19 14.80
CA ASN A 116 2.34 1.29 16.24
C ASN A 116 2.68 0.00 16.98
N HIS A 117 2.32 -1.17 16.43
CA HIS A 117 2.59 -2.45 17.09
C HIS A 117 4.09 -2.71 17.30
N VAL A 118 4.97 -2.16 16.46
CA VAL A 118 6.43 -2.29 16.60
C VAL A 118 6.91 -1.65 17.91
N ILE A 119 6.31 -0.51 18.29
CA ILE A 119 6.74 0.27 19.46
C ILE A 119 5.78 0.21 20.65
N ALA A 120 4.68 -0.53 20.53
CA ALA A 120 3.59 -0.51 21.51
C ALA A 120 4.04 -0.93 22.91
N SER A 121 4.95 -1.90 23.04
CA SER A 121 5.48 -2.36 24.32
C SER A 121 6.27 -1.28 25.09
N ALA A 122 6.88 -0.33 24.37
CA ALA A 122 7.62 0.79 24.97
C ALA A 122 6.81 2.10 25.04
N ALA A 123 5.51 2.05 24.74
CA ALA A 123 4.69 3.28 24.66
C ALA A 123 4.55 4.01 25.99
N THR A 124 4.60 3.30 27.12
CA THR A 124 4.52 3.87 28.47
C THR A 124 5.87 3.85 29.19
N SER A 125 6.66 2.82 28.96
CA SER A 125 7.99 2.67 29.59
C SER A 125 8.83 1.70 28.76
N GLY A 126 10.02 2.11 28.38
CA GLY A 126 10.94 1.28 27.61
C GLY A 126 11.92 2.13 26.84
N VAL A 127 12.83 1.45 26.13
CA VAL A 127 13.86 2.08 25.30
C VAL A 127 13.60 1.70 23.86
N ILE A 128 13.57 2.71 23.01
CA ILE A 128 13.48 2.55 21.55
C ILE A 128 14.81 3.00 20.96
N THR A 129 15.41 2.15 20.17
CA THR A 129 16.67 2.42 19.48
C THR A 129 16.48 2.24 17.98
N VAL A 130 16.95 3.20 17.22
CA VAL A 130 16.98 3.17 15.77
C VAL A 130 18.41 2.87 15.33
N GLU A 131 18.58 1.88 14.47
CA GLU A 131 19.85 1.52 13.86
C GLU A 131 19.83 1.87 12.38
N LEU A 132 20.78 2.68 11.95
CA LEU A 132 20.95 3.11 10.56
C LEU A 132 21.70 2.04 9.76
N LEU A 133 21.65 2.13 8.42
CA LEU A 133 22.34 1.19 7.52
C LEU A 133 23.85 1.07 7.78
N ASN A 134 24.50 2.14 8.23
CA ASN A 134 25.93 2.16 8.56
C ASN A 134 26.26 1.57 9.94
N GLY A 135 25.24 1.07 10.68
CA GLY A 135 25.40 0.52 12.04
C GLY A 135 25.33 1.55 13.17
N ASP A 136 25.20 2.84 12.86
CA ASP A 136 24.99 3.87 13.89
C ASP A 136 23.68 3.60 14.64
N THR A 137 23.73 3.64 15.98
CA THR A 137 22.60 3.38 16.85
C THR A 137 22.17 4.66 17.56
N LEU A 138 20.92 5.05 17.44
CA LEU A 138 20.36 6.31 17.92
C LEU A 138 19.20 6.07 18.89
N PRO A 139 19.17 6.71 20.07
CA PRO A 139 17.98 6.73 20.91
C PRO A 139 16.85 7.44 20.17
N ALA A 140 15.64 6.87 20.25
CA ALA A 140 14.46 7.43 19.61
C ALA A 140 13.38 7.76 20.65
N GLN A 141 12.64 8.85 20.40
CA GLN A 141 11.49 9.28 21.18
C GLN A 141 10.22 9.13 20.37
N ILE A 142 9.13 8.71 20.99
CA ILE A 142 7.82 8.68 20.37
C ILE A 142 7.31 10.10 20.24
N VAL A 143 7.02 10.56 19.02
CA VAL A 143 6.36 11.84 18.74
C VAL A 143 4.85 11.70 18.88
N GLY A 144 4.31 10.61 18.33
CA GLY A 144 2.92 10.26 18.42
C GLY A 144 2.69 8.86 17.84
N ARG A 145 1.55 8.28 18.18
CA ARG A 145 1.14 6.97 17.68
C ARG A 145 -0.36 6.91 17.48
N ASP A 146 -0.79 6.06 16.58
CA ASP A 146 -2.18 5.78 16.27
C ASP A 146 -2.41 4.27 16.25
N ILE A 147 -3.15 3.76 17.21
CA ILE A 147 -3.48 2.33 17.31
C ILE A 147 -4.42 1.94 16.18
N ALA A 148 -5.41 2.79 15.87
CA ALA A 148 -6.47 2.48 14.93
C ALA A 148 -5.99 2.36 13.47
N TYR A 149 -4.90 3.05 13.12
CA TYR A 149 -4.23 2.98 11.82
C TYR A 149 -2.93 2.17 11.85
N ASP A 150 -2.53 1.66 13.02
CA ASP A 150 -1.27 0.95 13.24
C ASP A 150 -0.04 1.75 12.78
N LEU A 151 0.01 3.04 13.08
CA LEU A 151 1.10 3.94 12.68
C LEU A 151 1.74 4.61 13.90
N ALA A 152 3.03 4.89 13.81
CA ALA A 152 3.76 5.67 14.80
C ALA A 152 4.85 6.53 14.14
N VAL A 153 5.20 7.62 14.81
CA VAL A 153 6.30 8.50 14.43
C VAL A 153 7.30 8.55 15.58
N LEU A 154 8.55 8.31 15.24
CA LEU A 154 9.69 8.45 16.13
C LEU A 154 10.51 9.67 15.73
N LYS A 155 11.18 10.28 16.70
CA LYS A 155 12.19 11.33 16.49
C LYS A 155 13.53 10.87 16.99
N VAL A 156 14.59 11.09 16.19
CA VAL A 156 15.97 10.92 16.58
C VAL A 156 16.71 12.25 16.48
N ASN A 157 17.66 12.50 17.39
CA ASN A 157 18.49 13.71 17.40
C ASN A 157 19.69 13.54 16.45
N ARG A 158 19.40 13.25 15.19
CA ARG A 158 20.34 13.14 14.09
C ARG A 158 19.71 13.77 12.85
N GLY A 159 20.30 14.82 12.34
CA GLY A 159 19.87 15.47 11.12
C GLY A 159 20.58 14.96 9.88
N ASN A 160 20.19 15.49 8.73
CA ASN A 160 20.74 15.20 7.41
C ASN A 160 20.72 13.70 7.04
N LEU A 161 19.75 12.93 7.55
CA LEU A 161 19.51 11.57 7.10
C LEU A 161 18.83 11.58 5.72
N PRO A 162 19.16 10.61 4.84
CA PRO A 162 18.49 10.49 3.56
C PRO A 162 17.00 10.18 3.76
N THR A 163 16.14 10.81 2.98
CA THR A 163 14.70 10.62 3.01
C THR A 163 14.23 9.94 1.72
N VAL A 164 13.14 9.18 1.81
CA VAL A 164 12.55 8.53 0.66
C VAL A 164 11.51 9.44 -0.01
N THR A 165 11.32 9.28 -1.31
CA THR A 165 10.27 9.97 -2.05
C THR A 165 8.92 9.33 -1.80
N ILE A 166 7.90 10.15 -1.51
CA ILE A 166 6.52 9.72 -1.32
C ILE A 166 5.84 9.57 -2.68
N GLY A 167 5.20 8.42 -2.90
CA GLY A 167 4.39 8.14 -4.06
C GLY A 167 2.91 8.52 -3.86
N ASP A 168 2.04 7.91 -4.66
CA ASP A 168 0.60 8.14 -4.61
C ASP A 168 -0.15 6.80 -4.70
N SER A 169 -0.62 6.30 -3.56
CA SER A 169 -1.33 5.03 -3.49
C SER A 169 -2.72 5.03 -4.15
N SER A 170 -3.25 6.19 -4.53
CA SER A 170 -4.52 6.26 -5.27
C SER A 170 -4.37 5.95 -6.76
N LYS A 171 -3.14 5.93 -7.28
CA LYS A 171 -2.83 5.71 -8.69
C LYS A 171 -2.29 4.32 -9.01
N ILE A 172 -2.09 3.49 -8.00
CA ILE A 172 -1.59 2.13 -8.20
C ILE A 172 -2.67 1.21 -8.72
N SER A 173 -2.26 0.20 -9.47
CA SER A 173 -3.15 -0.80 -10.08
C SER A 173 -2.70 -2.22 -9.74
N VAL A 174 -3.65 -3.16 -9.72
CA VAL A 174 -3.33 -4.58 -9.57
C VAL A 174 -2.45 -5.04 -10.73
N GLY A 175 -1.40 -5.79 -10.42
CA GLY A 175 -0.37 -6.26 -11.36
C GLY A 175 0.84 -5.33 -11.48
N GLU A 176 0.83 -4.12 -10.88
CA GLU A 176 2.02 -3.27 -10.86
C GLU A 176 3.11 -3.88 -9.99
N SER A 177 4.36 -3.81 -10.49
CA SER A 177 5.52 -4.31 -9.77
C SER A 177 5.85 -3.45 -8.56
N VAL A 178 6.17 -4.11 -7.44
CA VAL A 178 6.53 -3.47 -6.19
C VAL A 178 7.79 -4.06 -5.57
N VAL A 179 8.45 -3.27 -4.74
CA VAL A 179 9.58 -3.70 -3.90
C VAL A 179 9.24 -3.41 -2.44
N ALA A 180 9.36 -4.41 -1.58
CA ALA A 180 9.26 -4.23 -0.15
C ALA A 180 10.66 -4.21 0.48
N ILE A 181 10.92 -3.20 1.30
CA ILE A 181 12.19 -3.06 2.03
C ILE A 181 11.90 -2.93 3.52
N GLY A 182 12.61 -3.74 4.30
CA GLY A 182 12.66 -3.66 5.75
C GLY A 182 14.07 -3.91 6.26
N SER A 183 14.28 -3.74 7.56
CA SER A 183 15.57 -3.99 8.22
C SER A 183 15.36 -4.85 9.47
N PRO A 184 14.96 -6.14 9.30
CA PRO A 184 14.67 -7.01 10.42
C PRO A 184 15.94 -7.32 11.23
N LEU A 185 15.82 -7.31 12.56
CA LEU A 185 16.83 -7.80 13.52
C LEU A 185 18.20 -7.09 13.47
N GLY A 186 18.30 -5.88 12.89
CA GLY A 186 19.60 -5.20 12.70
C GLY A 186 20.52 -5.92 11.71
N LEU A 187 19.98 -6.87 10.95
CA LEU A 187 20.65 -7.43 9.78
C LEU A 187 20.49 -6.46 8.62
N ALA A 188 21.46 -6.45 7.72
CA ALA A 188 21.38 -5.64 6.50
C ALA A 188 20.00 -5.76 5.85
N SER A 189 19.47 -4.64 5.38
CA SER A 189 18.11 -4.51 4.83
C SER A 189 17.65 -5.70 4.00
N THR A 190 16.48 -6.20 4.31
CA THR A 190 15.81 -7.25 3.53
C THR A 190 15.01 -6.60 2.41
N VAL A 191 15.29 -7.02 1.19
CA VAL A 191 14.60 -6.56 -0.03
C VAL A 191 13.86 -7.74 -0.65
N THR A 192 12.56 -7.56 -0.87
CA THR A 192 11.74 -8.53 -1.61
C THR A 192 10.97 -7.82 -2.71
N SER A 193 10.58 -8.53 -3.75
CA SER A 193 9.82 -7.95 -4.86
C SER A 193 8.63 -8.83 -5.23
N GLY A 194 7.61 -8.21 -5.78
CA GLY A 194 6.39 -8.85 -6.22
C GLY A 194 5.52 -7.87 -7.00
N ILE A 195 4.23 -8.05 -6.90
CA ILE A 195 3.21 -7.18 -7.53
C ILE A 195 2.18 -6.71 -6.51
N VAL A 196 1.42 -5.70 -6.86
CA VAL A 196 0.15 -5.40 -6.22
C VAL A 196 -0.83 -6.51 -6.56
N SER A 197 -1.15 -7.39 -5.60
CA SER A 197 -2.04 -8.53 -5.81
C SER A 197 -3.52 -8.14 -5.71
N ALA A 198 -3.84 -7.18 -4.83
CA ALA A 198 -5.19 -6.63 -4.68
C ALA A 198 -5.14 -5.26 -3.98
N LEU A 199 -6.22 -4.51 -4.14
CA LEU A 199 -6.46 -3.23 -3.47
C LEU A 199 -7.72 -3.30 -2.62
N ASN A 200 -7.84 -2.35 -1.70
CA ASN A 200 -9.01 -2.23 -0.83
C ASN A 200 -9.31 -3.52 -0.03
N ARG A 201 -8.25 -4.16 0.49
CA ARG A 201 -8.41 -5.33 1.37
C ARG A 201 -8.65 -4.87 2.80
N PRO A 202 -9.86 -5.13 3.36
CA PRO A 202 -10.10 -4.86 4.77
C PRO A 202 -9.29 -5.84 5.61
N VAL A 203 -8.36 -5.30 6.40
CA VAL A 203 -7.52 -6.06 7.32
C VAL A 203 -7.75 -5.54 8.72
N THR A 204 -8.05 -6.45 9.64
CA THR A 204 -8.13 -6.16 11.08
C THR A 204 -6.96 -6.83 11.78
N THR A 205 -6.25 -6.08 12.60
CA THR A 205 -5.13 -6.58 13.41
C THR A 205 -5.28 -6.09 14.85
N GLY A 206 -4.55 -6.71 15.78
CA GLY A 206 -4.65 -6.38 17.19
C GLY A 206 -5.58 -7.33 17.97
N THR A 207 -5.81 -7.00 19.23
CA THR A 207 -6.71 -7.74 20.15
C THR A 207 -7.99 -6.96 20.37
N LEU A 208 -9.03 -7.63 20.84
CA LEU A 208 -10.34 -7.02 21.13
C LEU A 208 -10.18 -5.74 21.99
N GLY A 209 -10.69 -4.63 21.50
CA GLY A 209 -10.56 -3.29 22.13
C GLY A 209 -9.31 -2.51 21.74
N SER A 210 -8.40 -3.09 20.98
CA SER A 210 -7.18 -2.45 20.43
C SER A 210 -6.96 -2.84 18.97
N GLU A 211 -8.08 -3.00 18.23
CA GLU A 211 -8.01 -3.37 16.82
C GLU A 211 -7.64 -2.17 15.95
N SER A 212 -6.75 -2.39 15.02
CA SER A 212 -6.54 -1.53 13.86
C SER A 212 -7.31 -2.06 12.65
N PHE A 213 -7.85 -1.13 11.88
CA PHE A 213 -8.62 -1.42 10.68
C PHE A 213 -7.97 -0.70 9.51
N VAL A 214 -7.37 -1.45 8.63
CA VAL A 214 -6.56 -0.93 7.52
C VAL A 214 -7.20 -1.31 6.19
N ASN A 215 -7.28 -0.33 5.28
CA ASN A 215 -7.64 -0.56 3.89
C ASN A 215 -6.39 -0.95 3.09
N ALA A 216 -5.94 -2.20 3.23
CA ALA A 216 -4.61 -2.60 2.82
C ALA A 216 -4.43 -2.76 1.31
N ILE A 217 -3.20 -2.45 0.87
CA ILE A 217 -2.62 -2.94 -0.37
C ILE A 217 -2.14 -4.37 -0.10
N GLN A 218 -2.62 -5.34 -0.87
CA GLN A 218 -2.12 -6.72 -0.82
C GLN A 218 -1.01 -6.90 -1.86
N THR A 219 0.06 -7.58 -1.47
CA THR A 219 1.20 -7.92 -2.35
C THR A 219 1.65 -9.36 -2.11
N ASP A 220 2.24 -9.98 -3.12
CA ASP A 220 2.95 -11.25 -3.01
C ASP A 220 4.45 -11.08 -2.70
N ALA A 221 4.97 -9.84 -2.71
CA ALA A 221 6.26 -9.55 -2.13
C ALA A 221 6.31 -10.04 -0.68
N ALA A 222 7.35 -10.79 -0.31
CA ALA A 222 7.40 -11.43 1.01
C ALA A 222 7.50 -10.41 2.14
N ILE A 223 6.43 -10.25 2.90
CA ILE A 223 6.39 -9.46 4.14
C ILE A 223 6.44 -10.43 5.32
N ASN A 224 7.53 -10.41 6.06
CA ASN A 224 7.80 -11.28 7.21
C ASN A 224 7.96 -10.44 8.50
N PRO A 225 7.89 -11.06 9.69
CA PRO A 225 8.22 -10.39 10.94
C PRO A 225 9.57 -9.67 10.86
N GLY A 226 9.57 -8.41 11.29
CA GLY A 226 10.71 -7.50 11.14
C GLY A 226 10.59 -6.54 9.94
N ASN A 227 9.86 -6.87 8.88
CA ASN A 227 9.55 -5.93 7.79
C ASN A 227 8.46 -4.91 8.17
N SER A 228 7.69 -5.15 9.25
CA SER A 228 6.67 -4.21 9.76
C SER A 228 7.26 -2.83 9.98
N GLY A 229 6.58 -1.80 9.50
CA GLY A 229 7.01 -0.40 9.51
C GLY A 229 7.95 -0.02 8.36
N GLY A 230 8.45 -0.99 7.60
CA GLY A 230 9.25 -0.76 6.40
C GLY A 230 8.44 -0.22 5.22
N ALA A 231 9.09 -0.05 4.09
CA ALA A 231 8.54 0.58 2.90
C ALA A 231 8.04 -0.43 1.87
N LEU A 232 6.84 -0.20 1.30
CA LEU A 232 6.43 -0.75 0.02
C LEU A 232 6.62 0.34 -1.04
N LEU A 233 7.33 0.00 -2.13
CA LEU A 233 7.78 0.93 -3.16
C LEU A 233 7.18 0.56 -4.52
N ASP A 234 6.93 1.57 -5.34
CA ASP A 234 6.60 1.39 -6.75
C ASP A 234 7.88 1.17 -7.60
N SER A 235 7.70 0.98 -8.90
CA SER A 235 8.77 0.77 -9.88
C SER A 235 9.73 1.96 -10.03
N GLN A 236 9.42 3.11 -9.45
CA GLN A 236 10.26 4.31 -9.45
C GLN A 236 10.96 4.53 -8.09
N GLY A 237 10.82 3.59 -7.15
CA GLY A 237 11.40 3.71 -5.79
C GLY A 237 10.68 4.70 -4.89
N ARG A 238 9.42 5.05 -5.18
CA ARG A 238 8.60 5.92 -4.34
C ARG A 238 7.78 5.07 -3.38
N ILE A 239 7.64 5.48 -2.12
CA ILE A 239 6.80 4.79 -1.15
C ILE A 239 5.34 4.90 -1.54
N ILE A 240 4.66 3.75 -1.66
CA ILE A 240 3.23 3.60 -1.88
C ILE A 240 2.51 2.97 -0.68
N GLY A 241 3.26 2.43 0.29
CA GLY A 241 2.67 1.85 1.50
C GLY A 241 3.67 1.62 2.62
N VAL A 242 3.14 1.41 3.83
CA VAL A 242 3.90 1.00 5.03
C VAL A 242 3.62 -0.48 5.28
N ASN A 243 4.66 -1.31 5.24
CA ASN A 243 4.51 -2.78 5.40
C ASN A 243 3.99 -3.13 6.79
N SER A 244 3.09 -4.11 6.88
CA SER A 244 2.56 -4.64 8.13
C SER A 244 2.49 -6.18 8.09
N ALA A 245 3.35 -6.84 8.85
CA ALA A 245 3.43 -8.30 8.88
C ALA A 245 2.38 -8.97 9.78
N ILE A 246 1.64 -8.20 10.60
CA ILE A 246 0.65 -8.78 11.55
C ILE A 246 -0.48 -9.48 10.82
N ALA A 247 -0.89 -8.97 9.66
CA ALA A 247 -2.01 -9.53 8.92
C ALA A 247 -1.76 -10.95 8.38
N THR A 248 -0.49 -11.38 8.31
CA THR A 248 -0.11 -12.71 7.83
C THR A 248 -0.11 -13.78 8.93
N LEU A 249 -0.11 -13.37 10.20
CA LEU A 249 0.00 -14.27 11.35
C LEU A 249 -1.34 -14.85 11.82
N SER A 250 -2.47 -14.32 11.38
CA SER A 250 -3.81 -14.73 11.85
C SER A 250 -4.27 -16.10 11.34
N SER A 251 -3.50 -16.78 10.51
CA SER A 251 -3.88 -18.03 9.83
C SER A 251 -3.18 -19.27 10.41
N GLY A 252 -3.01 -19.36 11.73
CA GLY A 252 -2.70 -20.63 12.39
C GLY A 252 -1.29 -21.19 12.15
N GLY A 253 -0.29 -20.65 12.80
CA GLY A 253 0.84 -21.47 13.28
C GLY A 253 2.11 -21.51 12.45
N THR A 254 2.24 -20.95 11.26
CA THR A 254 3.52 -20.85 10.55
C THR A 254 3.96 -19.40 10.43
N SER A 255 5.09 -19.10 11.06
CA SER A 255 5.76 -17.79 10.95
C SER A 255 6.42 -17.68 9.58
N GLY A 256 5.83 -16.89 8.67
CA GLY A 256 6.43 -16.64 7.36
C GLY A 256 5.40 -16.21 6.30
N SER A 257 5.86 -15.52 5.26
CA SER A 257 5.01 -15.11 4.14
C SER A 257 4.60 -16.30 3.30
N ILE A 258 3.31 -16.42 3.04
CA ILE A 258 2.71 -17.40 2.12
C ILE A 258 2.26 -16.75 0.80
N GLY A 259 2.85 -15.60 0.43
CA GLY A 259 2.43 -14.79 -0.72
C GLY A 259 1.26 -13.84 -0.43
N LEU A 260 0.95 -13.61 0.85
CA LEU A 260 -0.07 -12.68 1.32
C LEU A 260 0.58 -11.62 2.23
N GLY A 261 1.17 -10.61 1.62
CA GLY A 261 1.69 -9.42 2.32
C GLY A 261 0.68 -8.28 2.30
N PHE A 262 0.70 -7.43 3.32
CA PHE A 262 -0.19 -6.28 3.42
C PHE A 262 0.59 -5.01 3.76
N SER A 263 0.15 -3.89 3.18
CA SER A 263 0.74 -2.58 3.47
C SER A 263 -0.34 -1.52 3.61
N ILE A 264 -0.15 -0.60 4.55
CA ILE A 264 -1.02 0.55 4.79
C ILE A 264 -0.78 1.55 3.64
N PRO A 265 -1.81 1.98 2.88
CA PRO A 265 -1.63 2.90 1.76
C PRO A 265 -0.97 4.22 2.18
N ILE A 266 -0.03 4.71 1.36
CA ILE A 266 0.79 5.87 1.74
C ILE A 266 -0.03 7.16 1.88
N ASN A 267 -1.10 7.35 1.08
CA ASN A 267 -1.93 8.57 1.18
C ASN A 267 -2.64 8.64 2.54
N GLU A 268 -3.08 7.48 3.06
CA GLU A 268 -3.67 7.36 4.38
C GLU A 268 -2.60 7.54 5.47
N ALA A 269 -1.49 6.82 5.34
CA ALA A 269 -0.38 6.89 6.28
C ALA A 269 0.19 8.31 6.39
N LYS A 270 0.38 9.00 5.27
CA LYS A 270 0.91 10.37 5.23
C LYS A 270 0.03 11.35 6.02
N ARG A 271 -1.29 11.29 5.85
CA ARG A 271 -2.22 12.15 6.61
C ARG A 271 -2.06 11.94 8.11
N VAL A 272 -2.10 10.68 8.56
CA VAL A 272 -1.96 10.33 9.98
C VAL A 272 -0.58 10.76 10.51
N VAL A 273 0.49 10.48 9.78
CA VAL A 273 1.87 10.84 10.14
C VAL A 273 2.06 12.36 10.27
N ASP A 274 1.52 13.14 9.33
CA ASP A 274 1.61 14.60 9.39
C ASP A 274 0.85 15.16 10.61
N GLU A 275 -0.32 14.60 10.96
CA GLU A 275 -1.06 14.94 12.17
C GLU A 275 -0.29 14.57 13.46
N LEU A 276 0.33 13.37 13.49
CA LEU A 276 1.16 12.93 14.62
C LEU A 276 2.36 13.83 14.82
N ILE A 277 3.03 14.27 13.75
CA ILE A 277 4.16 15.20 13.84
C ILE A 277 3.70 16.58 14.36
N ALA A 278 2.56 17.07 13.88
CA ALA A 278 2.06 18.39 14.23
C ALA A 278 1.46 18.46 15.64
N ASN A 279 0.75 17.42 16.08
CA ASN A 279 -0.12 17.48 17.26
C ASN A 279 0.15 16.36 18.28
N GLY A 280 1.03 15.39 18.00
CA GLY A 280 1.26 14.20 18.81
C GLY A 280 0.14 13.15 18.78
N LYS A 281 -0.95 13.45 18.09
CA LYS A 281 -2.15 12.61 17.94
C LYS A 281 -2.81 12.87 16.60
N SER A 282 -3.60 11.91 16.13
CA SER A 282 -4.31 11.97 14.85
C SER A 282 -5.82 11.97 15.02
N THR A 283 -6.51 12.15 13.90
CA THR A 283 -7.95 12.11 13.78
C THR A 283 -8.39 11.02 12.80
N ARG A 284 -9.64 10.58 12.95
CA ARG A 284 -10.27 9.63 12.03
C ARG A 284 -11.61 10.14 11.54
N PRO A 285 -11.99 9.84 10.28
CA PRO A 285 -13.33 10.13 9.79
C PRO A 285 -14.34 9.20 10.46
N VAL A 286 -15.52 9.72 10.72
CA VAL A 286 -16.64 8.95 11.27
C VAL A 286 -17.90 9.20 10.45
N LEU A 287 -18.64 8.13 10.20
CA LEU A 287 -19.96 8.20 9.57
C LEU A 287 -21.04 8.60 10.59
N GLY A 288 -20.78 8.36 11.86
CA GLY A 288 -21.75 8.61 12.94
C GLY A 288 -22.78 7.48 13.09
N VAL A 289 -22.33 6.23 12.98
CA VAL A 289 -23.17 5.05 13.16
C VAL A 289 -22.53 4.07 14.14
N PHE A 290 -23.39 3.27 14.79
CA PHE A 290 -23.02 2.04 15.48
C PHE A 290 -23.59 0.87 14.72
N PHE A 291 -22.75 -0.09 14.36
CA PHE A 291 -23.19 -1.26 13.62
C PHE A 291 -23.85 -2.29 14.54
N ASP A 292 -24.81 -3.02 13.98
CA ASP A 292 -25.42 -4.20 14.60
C ASP A 292 -24.46 -5.39 14.42
N THR A 293 -23.70 -5.72 15.46
CA THR A 293 -22.70 -6.80 15.44
C THR A 293 -23.31 -8.19 15.38
N THR A 294 -24.62 -8.32 15.57
CA THR A 294 -25.33 -9.60 15.48
C THR A 294 -25.88 -9.88 14.07
N PHE A 295 -25.76 -8.89 13.16
CA PHE A 295 -26.24 -9.05 11.79
C PHE A 295 -25.32 -9.97 10.99
N THR A 296 -25.91 -11.04 10.42
CA THR A 296 -25.18 -12.06 9.65
C THR A 296 -25.42 -11.97 8.12
N GLY A 297 -26.20 -10.98 7.68
CA GLY A 297 -26.45 -10.75 6.25
C GLY A 297 -25.28 -10.02 5.57
N THR A 298 -25.36 -9.91 4.23
CA THR A 298 -24.39 -9.13 3.45
C THR A 298 -24.58 -7.64 3.66
N GLY A 299 -23.48 -6.91 3.87
CA GLY A 299 -23.46 -5.48 4.15
C GLY A 299 -23.29 -5.15 5.63
N ALA A 300 -23.26 -3.87 5.95
CA ALA A 300 -23.09 -3.38 7.32
C ALA A 300 -24.40 -2.78 7.86
N LYS A 301 -25.08 -3.49 8.75
CA LYS A 301 -26.35 -3.02 9.31
C LYS A 301 -26.12 -1.94 10.37
N ILE A 302 -26.79 -0.81 10.23
CA ILE A 302 -26.79 0.28 11.18
C ILE A 302 -27.74 -0.06 12.34
N GLY A 303 -27.19 -0.29 13.53
CA GLY A 303 -27.99 -0.53 14.73
C GLY A 303 -28.58 0.77 15.28
N ARG A 304 -27.77 1.83 15.38
CA ARG A 304 -28.19 3.17 15.82
C ARG A 304 -27.32 4.26 15.21
N LEU A 305 -27.86 5.47 15.17
CA LEU A 305 -27.14 6.67 14.73
C LEU A 305 -26.53 7.42 15.93
N SER A 306 -25.44 8.12 15.69
CA SER A 306 -24.90 9.12 16.61
C SER A 306 -25.58 10.44 16.34
N PRO A 307 -26.10 11.13 17.38
CA PRO A 307 -26.77 12.41 17.21
C PRO A 307 -25.84 13.48 16.60
N ASN A 308 -26.40 14.26 15.67
CA ASN A 308 -25.73 15.38 15.00
C ASN A 308 -24.49 14.98 14.17
N GLU A 309 -24.31 13.69 13.83
CA GLU A 309 -23.26 13.20 12.97
C GLU A 309 -23.70 13.03 11.49
N GLY A 310 -22.78 12.67 10.62
CA GLY A 310 -22.96 12.68 9.18
C GLY A 310 -24.14 11.83 8.68
N ALA A 311 -24.31 10.61 9.19
CA ALA A 311 -25.39 9.71 8.75
C ALA A 311 -26.77 10.24 9.13
N GLU A 312 -26.94 10.77 10.35
CA GLU A 312 -28.20 11.35 10.80
C GLU A 312 -28.53 12.62 10.00
N LYS A 313 -27.55 13.52 9.82
CA LYS A 313 -27.72 14.75 9.02
C LYS A 313 -28.08 14.47 7.58
N ALA A 314 -27.60 13.37 7.03
CA ALA A 314 -27.93 12.92 5.67
C ALA A 314 -29.31 12.23 5.58
N GLY A 315 -29.95 11.95 6.71
CA GLY A 315 -31.28 11.31 6.76
C GLY A 315 -31.24 9.79 6.55
N ILE A 316 -30.13 9.11 6.80
CA ILE A 316 -30.07 7.64 6.73
C ILE A 316 -30.87 7.05 7.88
N PRO A 317 -31.88 6.18 7.63
CA PRO A 317 -32.65 5.57 8.70
C PRO A 317 -31.83 4.55 9.50
N ALA A 318 -32.01 4.50 10.81
CA ALA A 318 -31.51 3.40 11.63
C ALA A 318 -32.13 2.06 11.16
N GLY A 319 -31.39 0.97 11.27
CA GLY A 319 -31.80 -0.34 10.73
C GLY A 319 -31.48 -0.54 9.24
N SER A 320 -31.06 0.49 8.51
CA SER A 320 -30.57 0.36 7.13
C SER A 320 -29.30 -0.49 7.06
N VAL A 321 -29.09 -1.18 5.93
CA VAL A 321 -27.90 -1.98 5.67
C VAL A 321 -27.04 -1.27 4.61
N ILE A 322 -25.84 -0.84 4.95
CA ILE A 322 -24.88 -0.25 4.00
C ILE A 322 -24.40 -1.35 3.06
N THR A 323 -24.64 -1.17 1.76
CA THR A 323 -24.29 -2.13 0.70
C THR A 323 -23.16 -1.65 -0.19
N ALA A 324 -22.95 -0.31 -0.28
CA ALA A 324 -21.81 0.27 -1.00
C ALA A 324 -21.43 1.65 -0.44
N ILE A 325 -20.15 2.04 -0.60
CA ILE A 325 -19.63 3.37 -0.32
C ILE A 325 -18.82 3.80 -1.54
N ASP A 326 -19.20 4.93 -2.18
CA ASP A 326 -18.64 5.42 -3.45
C ASP A 326 -18.52 4.30 -4.51
N GLY A 327 -19.59 3.50 -4.63
CA GLY A 327 -19.67 2.39 -5.59
C GLY A 327 -18.89 1.12 -5.20
N VAL A 328 -18.06 1.18 -4.15
CA VAL A 328 -17.35 0.00 -3.62
C VAL A 328 -18.30 -0.82 -2.76
N LYS A 329 -18.52 -2.08 -3.11
CA LYS A 329 -19.39 -3.00 -2.37
C LYS A 329 -18.87 -3.24 -0.95
N ILE A 330 -19.77 -3.22 0.00
CA ILE A 330 -19.52 -3.49 1.41
C ILE A 330 -20.08 -4.87 1.74
N ALA A 331 -19.19 -5.78 2.15
CA ALA A 331 -19.54 -7.15 2.49
C ALA A 331 -20.07 -7.29 3.94
N ASP A 332 -19.48 -6.50 4.86
CA ASP A 332 -19.72 -6.57 6.30
C ASP A 332 -19.37 -5.24 6.99
N GLN A 333 -19.51 -5.21 8.32
CA GLN A 333 -19.18 -4.03 9.12
C GLN A 333 -17.70 -3.66 9.08
N VAL A 334 -16.78 -4.64 8.98
CA VAL A 334 -15.34 -4.40 8.92
C VAL A 334 -15.00 -3.67 7.62
N GLY A 335 -15.55 -4.14 6.50
CA GLY A 335 -15.42 -3.48 5.20
C GLY A 335 -15.97 -2.04 5.22
N ALA A 336 -17.08 -1.78 5.91
CA ALA A 336 -17.61 -0.43 6.06
C ALA A 336 -16.67 0.47 6.88
N ILE A 337 -16.18 0.00 8.03
CA ILE A 337 -15.24 0.76 8.90
C ILE A 337 -13.96 1.08 8.13
N VAL A 338 -13.36 0.10 7.48
CA VAL A 338 -12.14 0.24 6.71
C VAL A 338 -12.32 1.23 5.57
N LYS A 339 -13.43 1.10 4.81
CA LYS A 339 -13.73 2.02 3.71
C LYS A 339 -13.94 3.45 4.18
N ILE A 340 -14.67 3.67 5.29
CA ILE A 340 -14.86 5.00 5.89
C ILE A 340 -13.49 5.58 6.31
N ARG A 341 -12.62 4.80 6.96
CA ARG A 341 -11.31 5.24 7.43
C ARG A 341 -10.34 5.61 6.30
N SER A 342 -10.54 5.12 5.08
CA SER A 342 -9.70 5.47 3.93
C SER A 342 -9.91 6.91 3.43
N TYR A 343 -10.93 7.61 3.91
CA TYR A 343 -11.17 9.03 3.60
C TYR A 343 -10.53 9.95 4.65
N ALA A 344 -10.41 11.23 4.30
CA ALA A 344 -10.09 12.26 5.27
C ALA A 344 -11.35 12.67 6.06
N PRO A 345 -11.23 13.10 7.33
CA PRO A 345 -12.32 13.77 8.02
C PRO A 345 -12.85 14.95 7.20
N GLY A 346 -14.18 15.16 7.21
CA GLY A 346 -14.84 16.20 6.41
C GLY A 346 -15.11 15.83 4.95
N SER A 347 -14.62 14.70 4.46
CA SER A 347 -14.92 14.23 3.10
C SER A 347 -16.41 13.97 2.93
N THR A 348 -16.96 14.29 1.75
CA THR A 348 -18.33 13.94 1.38
C THR A 348 -18.31 12.70 0.49
N ILE A 349 -18.98 11.65 0.95
CA ILE A 349 -19.04 10.33 0.30
C ILE A 349 -20.49 9.97 -0.07
N THR A 350 -20.67 9.02 -0.98
CA THR A 350 -21.98 8.46 -1.32
C THR A 350 -22.14 7.11 -0.61
N VAL A 351 -23.12 7.02 0.29
CA VAL A 351 -23.44 5.79 1.01
C VAL A 351 -24.72 5.20 0.42
N THR A 352 -24.63 4.02 -0.15
CA THR A 352 -25.79 3.27 -0.67
C THR A 352 -26.24 2.27 0.38
N VAL A 353 -27.51 2.30 0.69
CA VAL A 353 -28.10 1.42 1.71
C VAL A 353 -29.32 0.68 1.18
N THR A 354 -29.59 -0.49 1.75
CA THR A 354 -30.93 -1.10 1.71
C THR A 354 -31.72 -0.57 2.90
N LEU A 355 -32.87 0.03 2.65
CA LEU A 355 -33.74 0.62 3.68
C LEU A 355 -34.42 -0.48 4.54
N PRO A 356 -34.81 -0.19 5.79
CA PRO A 356 -35.59 -1.14 6.63
C PRO A 356 -36.92 -1.54 6.01
N THR A 357 -37.51 -0.66 5.21
CA THR A 357 -38.76 -0.90 4.46
C THR A 357 -38.56 -1.65 3.14
N GLY A 358 -37.31 -1.99 2.82
CA GLY A 358 -36.92 -2.54 1.52
C GLY A 358 -36.57 -1.44 0.50
N GLY A 359 -35.93 -1.87 -0.58
CA GLY A 359 -35.43 -0.95 -1.62
C GLY A 359 -34.03 -0.38 -1.31
N SER A 360 -33.39 0.10 -2.36
CA SER A 360 -32.02 0.70 -2.28
C SER A 360 -32.09 2.21 -2.45
N GLN A 361 -31.34 2.93 -1.64
CA GLN A 361 -31.21 4.39 -1.71
C GLN A 361 -29.78 4.84 -1.45
N SER A 362 -29.34 5.91 -2.13
CA SER A 362 -28.04 6.51 -1.94
C SER A 362 -28.16 7.87 -1.25
N PHE A 363 -27.27 8.11 -0.30
CA PHE A 363 -27.19 9.35 0.49
C PHE A 363 -25.81 9.97 0.33
N ARG A 364 -25.76 11.29 0.20
CA ARG A 364 -24.49 12.03 0.29
C ARG A 364 -24.27 12.39 1.75
N VAL A 365 -23.15 11.92 2.30
CA VAL A 365 -22.82 12.06 3.71
C VAL A 365 -21.48 12.76 3.85
N THR A 366 -21.43 13.84 4.61
CA THR A 366 -20.17 14.44 5.04
C THR A 366 -19.71 13.77 6.33
N LEU A 367 -18.51 13.19 6.29
CA LEU A 367 -17.92 12.50 7.42
C LEU A 367 -17.55 13.46 8.54
N GLY A 368 -17.88 13.10 9.76
CA GLY A 368 -17.43 13.79 10.95
C GLY A 368 -15.95 13.51 11.28
N THR A 369 -15.49 14.06 12.38
CA THR A 369 -14.11 13.90 12.88
C THR A 369 -14.15 13.38 14.31
N ALA A 370 -13.44 12.32 14.60
CA ALA A 370 -13.21 11.84 15.95
C ALA A 370 -11.71 11.75 16.23
N PRO A 371 -11.26 11.91 17.49
CA PRO A 371 -9.90 11.57 17.88
C PRO A 371 -9.60 10.10 17.50
N SER A 372 -8.38 9.85 17.06
CA SER A 372 -7.86 8.50 16.89
C SER A 372 -6.95 8.20 18.09
N ASN A 373 -7.17 7.07 18.73
CA ASN A 373 -6.45 6.67 19.94
C ASN A 373 -5.32 5.69 19.60
#